data_ab04feaaca03873195caf48379d46bc3
#
_entry.id   ab04feaaca03873195caf48379d46bc3
#
_cell.length_a   1.000
_cell.length_b   1.000
_cell.length_c   1.000
_cell.angle_alpha   90.00
_cell.angle_beta   90.00
_cell.angle_gamma   90.00
#
_symmetry.space_group_name_H-M   'P 1'
#
loop_
_entity.id
_entity.type
_entity.pdbx_description
1 polymer ?
#
loop_
_entity_poly.entity_id
_entity_poly.type
_entity_poly.pdbx_seq_one_letter_code
_entity_poly.pdbx_strand_id
1 'polypeptide(L)'
;MSADPPAHIPPARAPADRPVPTPVSGDTWLDFAIRAVIPGTIGTILIAIGALGIGWLPLDTALLDNPVVDALRSTTLGAVVSKTALVAGVVLLLQSWLLLGYDVMRGQDRDIKRLWIALAAWCAPLMLCPPLFSRDVYSYFAQGKLMVAGIDPYTRGSSSVPGWFNDGVDPMWAEAPTPYGQFWLLLAKGVAQFTGPHPYSGALMMRLLTVAGVVMLAWAIPKIAFHGGIAPSKALWLGVLNPLVLMHFVAGAHNDALMVGLIAAGFAVTLERLPILGVVLVTLGGSVKPIGLVALPFVGLLW
;
A
#
# COMPACT_ATOMS: atom_id res chain seq x y z
N MET A 1 57.26 -14.88 29.83
CA MET A 1 56.29 -14.17 28.94
C MET A 1 55.00 -14.06 29.71
N SER A 2 54.80 -12.87 30.31
CA SER A 2 53.59 -12.53 31.09
C SER A 2 52.58 -11.96 30.09
N ALA A 3 51.38 -12.58 30.02
CA ALA A 3 50.29 -12.08 29.18
C ALA A 3 49.56 -10.98 29.95
N ASP A 4 49.49 -9.81 29.36
CA ASP A 4 48.68 -8.70 29.87
C ASP A 4 47.16 -9.07 29.93
N PRO A 5 46.44 -8.66 30.98
CA PRO A 5 45.01 -8.89 31.06
C PRO A 5 44.27 -8.03 30.04
N PRO A 6 43.12 -8.53 29.51
CA PRO A 6 42.35 -7.83 28.49
C PRO A 6 41.83 -6.49 29.03
N ALA A 7 41.95 -5.45 28.20
CA ALA A 7 41.49 -4.10 28.50
C ALA A 7 39.98 -4.07 28.84
N HIS A 8 39.67 -3.52 30.00
CA HIS A 8 38.31 -3.29 30.49
C HIS A 8 37.63 -2.24 29.61
N ILE A 9 36.69 -2.65 28.78
CA ILE A 9 35.83 -1.72 28.00
C ILE A 9 34.78 -1.16 28.99
N PRO A 10 34.79 0.14 29.31
CA PRO A 10 33.79 0.71 30.18
C PRO A 10 32.41 0.63 29.54
N PRO A 11 31.34 0.38 30.32
CA PRO A 11 29.98 0.36 29.79
C PRO A 11 29.65 1.71 29.15
N ALA A 12 29.03 1.63 27.96
CA ALA A 12 28.57 2.80 27.22
C ALA A 12 27.73 3.70 28.15
N ARG A 13 28.16 4.96 28.34
CA ARG A 13 27.41 5.96 29.09
C ARG A 13 25.99 6.02 28.50
N ALA A 14 25.00 5.85 29.37
CA ALA A 14 23.62 6.18 29.06
C ALA A 14 23.56 7.59 28.43
N PRO A 15 22.79 7.80 27.36
CA PRO A 15 22.68 9.13 26.77
C PRO A 15 22.19 10.08 27.84
N ALA A 16 23.06 11.08 28.18
CA ALA A 16 22.75 12.12 29.13
C ALA A 16 21.39 12.74 28.76
N ASP A 17 20.56 13.01 29.76
CA ASP A 17 19.30 13.75 29.67
C ASP A 17 19.44 14.95 28.73
N ARG A 18 19.10 14.73 27.46
CA ARG A 18 18.84 15.87 26.57
C ARG A 18 17.53 16.46 27.07
N PRO A 19 17.50 17.77 27.38
CA PRO A 19 16.24 18.41 27.76
C PRO A 19 15.19 18.07 26.67
N VAL A 20 14.11 17.44 27.09
CA VAL A 20 12.94 17.22 26.22
C VAL A 20 12.54 18.61 25.75
N PRO A 21 12.58 18.90 24.43
CA PRO A 21 12.15 20.19 23.95
C PRO A 21 10.73 20.40 24.43
N THR A 22 10.50 21.48 25.19
CA THR A 22 9.15 21.91 25.55
C THR A 22 8.32 21.95 24.26
N PRO A 23 7.08 21.36 24.23
CA PRO A 23 6.21 21.50 23.09
C PRO A 23 6.08 22.97 22.77
N VAL A 24 6.45 23.37 21.57
CA VAL A 24 6.14 24.72 21.09
C VAL A 24 4.62 24.82 21.15
N SER A 25 4.13 25.67 22.06
CA SER A 25 2.72 25.92 22.26
C SER A 25 2.11 26.34 20.93
N GLY A 26 1.23 25.53 20.33
CA GLY A 26 0.44 26.00 19.24
C GLY A 26 -0.09 25.01 18.23
N ASP A 27 0.44 23.79 18.07
CA ASP A 27 -0.12 22.88 17.06
C ASP A 27 -1.33 22.13 17.65
N THR A 28 -2.49 22.77 17.52
CA THR A 28 -3.76 22.15 17.87
C THR A 28 -4.10 21.03 16.86
N TRP A 29 -5.01 20.13 17.23
CA TRP A 29 -5.58 19.16 16.29
C TRP A 29 -6.19 19.85 15.05
N LEU A 30 -6.73 21.05 15.23
CA LEU A 30 -7.32 21.83 14.16
C LEU A 30 -6.26 22.29 13.16
N ASP A 31 -5.12 22.79 13.64
CA ASP A 31 -4.02 23.22 12.78
C ASP A 31 -3.46 22.05 11.95
N PHE A 32 -3.25 20.90 12.59
CA PHE A 32 -2.84 19.68 11.91
C PHE A 32 -3.86 19.26 10.83
N ALA A 33 -5.16 19.26 11.17
CA ALA A 33 -6.21 18.89 10.23
C ALA A 33 -6.25 19.84 9.03
N ILE A 34 -6.19 21.15 9.25
CA ILE A 34 -6.25 22.18 8.18
C ILE A 34 -5.01 22.13 7.29
N ARG A 35 -3.83 21.91 7.85
CA ARG A 35 -2.56 21.96 7.11
C ARG A 35 -2.23 20.67 6.36
N ALA A 36 -2.59 19.51 6.89
CA ALA A 36 -2.21 18.23 6.32
C ALA A 36 -3.41 17.35 5.96
N VAL A 37 -4.32 17.06 6.92
CA VAL A 37 -5.35 16.03 6.68
C VAL A 37 -6.35 16.48 5.61
N ILE A 38 -6.93 17.67 5.76
CA ILE A 38 -8.00 18.16 4.85
C ILE A 38 -7.48 18.35 3.44
N PRO A 39 -6.37 19.07 3.17
CA PRO A 39 -5.89 19.25 1.80
C PRO A 39 -5.50 17.93 1.13
N GLY A 40 -4.85 17.02 1.86
CA GLY A 40 -4.50 15.70 1.33
C GLY A 40 -5.73 14.84 1.03
N THR A 41 -6.77 14.91 1.87
CA THR A 41 -8.05 14.23 1.62
C THR A 41 -8.77 14.84 0.40
N ILE A 42 -8.81 16.15 0.26
CA ILE A 42 -9.32 16.79 -0.96
C ILE A 42 -8.51 16.32 -2.17
N GLY A 43 -7.19 16.24 -2.04
CA GLY A 43 -6.30 15.70 -3.08
C GLY A 43 -6.71 14.29 -3.50
N THR A 44 -6.92 13.38 -2.56
CA THR A 44 -7.33 12.00 -2.88
C THR A 44 -8.76 11.88 -3.39
N ILE A 45 -9.67 12.76 -2.98
CA ILE A 45 -11.02 12.87 -3.58
C ILE A 45 -10.90 13.30 -5.05
N LEU A 46 -10.09 14.31 -5.36
CA LEU A 46 -9.87 14.76 -6.75
C LEU A 46 -9.24 13.66 -7.60
N ILE A 47 -8.29 12.89 -7.04
CA ILE A 47 -7.72 11.71 -7.69
C ILE A 47 -8.82 10.69 -7.99
N ALA A 48 -9.69 10.39 -7.02
CA ALA A 48 -10.79 9.44 -7.19
C ALA A 48 -11.80 9.91 -8.25
N ILE A 49 -12.15 11.18 -8.27
CA ILE A 49 -13.01 11.78 -9.29
C ILE A 49 -12.35 11.70 -10.68
N GLY A 50 -11.08 12.07 -10.79
CA GLY A 50 -10.33 11.93 -12.04
C GLY A 50 -10.27 10.48 -12.52
N ALA A 51 -10.11 9.53 -11.59
CA ALA A 51 -10.11 8.10 -11.90
C ALA A 51 -11.43 7.59 -12.51
N LEU A 52 -12.58 8.18 -12.16
CA LEU A 52 -13.85 7.83 -12.79
C LEU A 52 -13.82 8.06 -14.31
N GLY A 53 -13.15 9.12 -14.77
CA GLY A 53 -13.04 9.42 -16.20
C GLY A 53 -11.92 8.70 -16.93
N ILE A 54 -10.77 8.43 -16.27
CA ILE A 54 -9.58 7.89 -16.95
C ILE A 54 -9.05 6.57 -16.37
N GLY A 55 -9.53 6.14 -15.20
CA GLY A 55 -9.15 4.86 -14.60
C GLY A 55 -9.73 3.68 -15.39
N TRP A 56 -9.20 2.50 -15.12
CA TRP A 56 -9.62 1.29 -15.81
C TRP A 56 -10.92 0.74 -15.22
N LEU A 57 -11.93 0.57 -16.07
CA LEU A 57 -13.21 -0.07 -15.72
C LEU A 57 -13.46 -1.25 -16.65
N PRO A 58 -14.05 -2.34 -16.13
CA PRO A 58 -14.56 -3.43 -16.94
C PRO A 58 -15.66 -2.93 -17.89
N LEU A 59 -15.77 -3.53 -19.09
CA LEU A 59 -16.72 -3.06 -20.10
C LEU A 59 -18.18 -3.28 -19.70
N ASP A 60 -18.44 -4.29 -18.87
CA ASP A 60 -19.80 -4.67 -18.45
C ASP A 60 -20.14 -4.15 -17.03
N THR A 61 -19.48 -3.09 -16.56
CA THR A 61 -19.78 -2.53 -15.24
C THR A 61 -20.92 -1.52 -15.29
N ALA A 62 -21.89 -1.63 -14.34
CA ALA A 62 -22.98 -0.68 -14.20
C ALA A 62 -22.53 0.78 -13.93
N LEU A 63 -21.26 1.00 -13.57
CA LEU A 63 -20.72 2.35 -13.45
C LEU A 63 -20.68 3.09 -14.78
N LEU A 64 -20.55 2.38 -15.91
CA LEU A 64 -20.54 2.98 -17.25
C LEU A 64 -21.94 3.50 -17.64
N ASP A 65 -23.00 2.97 -17.05
CA ASP A 65 -24.39 3.41 -17.28
C ASP A 65 -24.72 4.71 -16.51
N ASN A 66 -23.82 5.12 -15.59
CA ASN A 66 -24.01 6.36 -14.85
C ASN A 66 -23.74 7.57 -15.74
N PRO A 67 -24.69 8.53 -15.92
CA PRO A 67 -24.56 9.65 -16.84
C PRO A 67 -23.38 10.57 -16.52
N VAL A 68 -22.95 10.69 -15.26
CA VAL A 68 -21.77 11.46 -14.88
C VAL A 68 -20.50 10.77 -15.32
N VAL A 69 -20.40 9.45 -15.10
CA VAL A 69 -19.24 8.65 -15.51
C VAL A 69 -19.14 8.60 -17.03
N ASP A 70 -20.27 8.42 -17.73
CA ASP A 70 -20.30 8.48 -19.20
C ASP A 70 -19.83 9.86 -19.69
N ALA A 71 -20.37 10.96 -19.18
CA ALA A 71 -19.94 12.30 -19.56
C ALA A 71 -18.44 12.56 -19.32
N LEU A 72 -17.87 12.04 -18.22
CA LEU A 72 -16.44 12.14 -17.92
C LEU A 72 -15.58 11.35 -18.91
N ARG A 73 -16.10 10.25 -19.48
CA ARG A 73 -15.35 9.33 -20.34
C ARG A 73 -15.57 9.57 -21.83
N SER A 74 -16.78 9.95 -22.25
CA SER A 74 -17.18 10.06 -23.65
C SER A 74 -16.94 11.43 -24.25
N THR A 75 -16.86 12.51 -23.42
CA THR A 75 -16.70 13.87 -23.92
C THR A 75 -15.27 14.40 -23.79
N THR A 76 -14.87 15.30 -24.72
CA THR A 76 -13.57 16.00 -24.62
C THR A 76 -13.45 16.80 -23.33
N LEU A 77 -14.52 17.50 -22.94
CA LEU A 77 -14.56 18.27 -21.69
C LEU A 77 -14.39 17.33 -20.47
N GLY A 78 -15.09 16.21 -20.45
CA GLY A 78 -14.98 15.22 -19.39
C GLY A 78 -13.56 14.67 -19.25
N ALA A 79 -12.91 14.36 -20.37
CA ALA A 79 -11.52 13.90 -20.36
C ALA A 79 -10.55 14.97 -19.83
N VAL A 80 -10.75 16.25 -20.18
CA VAL A 80 -9.95 17.37 -19.65
C VAL A 80 -10.19 17.54 -18.16
N VAL A 81 -11.44 17.58 -17.73
CA VAL A 81 -11.81 17.69 -16.30
C VAL A 81 -11.20 16.57 -15.48
N SER A 82 -11.31 15.31 -15.96
CA SER A 82 -10.78 14.13 -15.25
C SER A 82 -9.25 14.18 -15.11
N LYS A 83 -8.53 14.52 -16.17
CA LYS A 83 -7.07 14.66 -16.13
C LYS A 83 -6.64 15.81 -15.23
N THR A 84 -7.33 16.95 -15.30
CA THR A 84 -7.05 18.12 -14.46
C THR A 84 -7.31 17.81 -12.99
N ALA A 85 -8.43 17.15 -12.66
CA ALA A 85 -8.74 16.73 -11.31
C ALA A 85 -7.68 15.76 -10.76
N LEU A 86 -7.26 14.77 -11.55
CA LEU A 86 -6.20 13.85 -11.16
C LEU A 86 -4.90 14.58 -10.84
N VAL A 87 -4.42 15.44 -11.76
CA VAL A 87 -3.16 16.16 -11.58
C VAL A 87 -3.23 17.11 -10.38
N ALA A 88 -4.31 17.90 -10.26
CA ALA A 88 -4.53 18.78 -9.11
C ALA A 88 -4.57 17.98 -7.79
N GLY A 89 -5.23 16.83 -7.80
CA GLY A 89 -5.29 15.94 -6.65
C GLY A 89 -3.91 15.42 -6.24
N VAL A 90 -3.09 14.99 -7.19
CA VAL A 90 -1.70 14.56 -6.92
C VAL A 90 -0.87 15.71 -6.36
N VAL A 91 -0.99 16.91 -6.90
CA VAL A 91 -0.26 18.09 -6.41
C VAL A 91 -0.67 18.41 -4.97
N LEU A 92 -1.97 18.41 -4.66
CA LEU A 92 -2.46 18.67 -3.30
C LEU A 92 -2.01 17.59 -2.30
N LEU A 93 -2.06 16.32 -2.69
CA LEU A 93 -1.58 15.22 -1.87
C LEU A 93 -0.07 15.35 -1.60
N LEU A 94 0.71 15.64 -2.63
CA LEU A 94 2.16 15.85 -2.51
C LEU A 94 2.47 17.05 -1.61
N GLN A 95 1.76 18.17 -1.80
CA GLN A 95 1.92 19.35 -0.95
C GLN A 95 1.61 19.04 0.52
N SER A 96 0.50 18.33 0.79
CA SER A 96 0.11 17.91 2.14
C SER A 96 1.16 17.01 2.77
N TRP A 97 1.70 16.05 2.00
CA TRP A 97 2.76 15.17 2.46
C TRP A 97 4.06 15.93 2.77
N LEU A 98 4.45 16.91 1.94
CA LEU A 98 5.64 17.74 2.17
C LEU A 98 5.47 18.62 3.41
N LEU A 99 4.31 19.26 3.60
CA LEU A 99 4.02 20.09 4.78
C LEU A 99 4.05 19.24 6.05
N LEU A 100 3.39 18.07 6.03
CA LEU A 100 3.44 17.11 7.13
C LEU A 100 4.88 16.66 7.43
N GLY A 101 5.66 16.41 6.38
CA GLY A 101 7.07 16.03 6.52
C GLY A 101 7.93 17.12 7.15
N TYR A 102 7.68 18.36 6.81
CA TYR A 102 8.35 19.49 7.43
C TYR A 102 8.10 19.54 8.94
N ASP A 103 6.86 19.35 9.37
CA ASP A 103 6.49 19.33 10.78
C ASP A 103 7.11 18.11 11.51
N VAL A 104 7.03 16.92 10.91
CA VAL A 104 7.65 15.68 11.42
C VAL A 104 9.18 15.83 11.55
N MET A 105 9.84 16.40 10.53
CA MET A 105 11.30 16.55 10.55
C MET A 105 11.78 17.53 11.61
N ARG A 106 10.99 18.55 11.93
CA ARG A 106 11.24 19.50 13.01
C ARG A 106 10.87 18.97 14.40
N GLY A 107 10.26 17.80 14.47
CA GLY A 107 9.82 17.19 15.72
C GLY A 107 8.56 17.84 16.30
N GLN A 108 7.82 18.61 15.51
CA GLN A 108 6.55 19.23 15.90
C GLN A 108 5.42 18.20 15.93
N ASP A 109 5.42 17.26 14.99
CA ASP A 109 4.44 16.17 14.92
C ASP A 109 5.09 14.82 15.19
N ARG A 110 5.18 14.47 16.47
CA ARG A 110 5.69 13.17 16.95
C ARG A 110 4.58 12.17 17.25
N ASP A 111 3.33 12.61 17.21
CA ASP A 111 2.19 11.75 17.51
C ASP A 111 1.86 10.84 16.34
N ILE A 112 2.28 9.58 16.46
CA ILE A 112 1.98 8.53 15.47
C ILE A 112 0.48 8.41 15.20
N LYS A 113 -0.40 8.70 16.19
CA LYS A 113 -1.86 8.65 15.99
C LYS A 113 -2.33 9.65 14.95
N ARG A 114 -1.75 10.86 14.94
CA ARG A 114 -2.05 11.87 13.91
C ARG A 114 -1.69 11.38 12.51
N LEU A 115 -0.52 10.75 12.37
CA LEU A 115 -0.09 10.17 11.09
C LEU A 115 -1.01 9.03 10.63
N TRP A 116 -1.49 8.19 11.55
CA TRP A 116 -2.48 7.17 11.23
C TRP A 116 -3.82 7.76 10.77
N ILE A 117 -4.26 8.87 11.37
CA ILE A 117 -5.47 9.58 10.96
C ILE A 117 -5.30 10.17 9.54
N ALA A 118 -4.16 10.79 9.27
CA ALA A 118 -3.85 11.30 7.93
C ALA A 118 -3.82 10.16 6.91
N LEU A 119 -3.16 9.03 7.21
CA LEU A 119 -3.13 7.86 6.35
C LEU A 119 -4.54 7.33 6.05
N ALA A 120 -5.36 7.16 7.07
CA ALA A 120 -6.73 6.66 6.91
C ALA A 120 -7.59 7.63 6.08
N ALA A 121 -7.50 8.93 6.36
CA ALA A 121 -8.24 9.97 5.63
C ALA A 121 -7.84 10.04 4.15
N TRP A 122 -6.53 9.92 3.85
CA TRP A 122 -6.03 9.95 2.48
C TRP A 122 -6.31 8.64 1.72
N CYS A 123 -6.32 7.49 2.40
CA CYS A 123 -6.68 6.22 1.78
C CYS A 123 -8.17 6.10 1.46
N ALA A 124 -9.06 6.65 2.30
CA ALA A 124 -10.50 6.42 2.22
C ALA A 124 -11.12 6.74 0.84
N PRO A 125 -10.86 7.90 0.19
CA PRO A 125 -11.39 8.16 -1.15
C PRO A 125 -10.84 7.20 -2.22
N LEU A 126 -9.58 6.76 -2.07
CA LEU A 126 -8.93 5.86 -3.02
C LEU A 126 -9.47 4.43 -2.97
N MET A 127 -10.16 4.06 -1.89
CA MET A 127 -10.73 2.71 -1.74
C MET A 127 -11.77 2.38 -2.80
N LEU A 128 -12.50 3.38 -3.29
CA LEU A 128 -13.61 3.21 -4.24
C LEU A 128 -13.26 3.65 -5.66
N CYS A 129 -12.06 4.20 -5.90
CA CYS A 129 -11.71 4.70 -7.23
C CYS A 129 -11.46 3.55 -8.22
N PRO A 130 -11.76 3.72 -9.51
CA PRO A 130 -11.26 2.82 -10.54
C PRO A 130 -9.73 2.67 -10.47
N PRO A 131 -9.19 1.48 -10.74
CA PRO A 131 -7.74 1.27 -10.74
C PRO A 131 -7.02 2.26 -11.66
N LEU A 132 -5.93 2.84 -11.13
CA LEU A 132 -5.09 3.80 -11.84
C LEU A 132 -3.76 3.17 -12.22
N PHE A 133 -3.18 3.63 -13.33
CA PHE A 133 -1.85 3.28 -13.85
C PHE A 133 -1.68 1.85 -14.38
N SER A 134 -2.44 0.88 -13.89
CA SER A 134 -2.32 -0.52 -14.26
C SER A 134 -3.67 -1.23 -14.25
N ARG A 135 -3.79 -2.28 -15.05
CA ARG A 135 -4.92 -3.24 -15.04
C ARG A 135 -4.61 -4.49 -14.23
N ASP A 136 -3.50 -4.55 -13.53
CA ASP A 136 -3.02 -5.77 -12.86
C ASP A 136 -4.06 -6.37 -11.91
N VAL A 137 -4.84 -5.52 -11.22
CA VAL A 137 -5.89 -5.98 -10.31
C VAL A 137 -6.93 -6.86 -11.01
N TYR A 138 -7.23 -6.59 -12.29
CA TYR A 138 -8.13 -7.44 -13.08
C TYR A 138 -7.46 -8.74 -13.52
N SER A 139 -6.15 -8.69 -13.79
CA SER A 139 -5.36 -9.90 -14.03
C SER A 139 -5.32 -10.81 -12.79
N TYR A 140 -5.18 -10.23 -11.59
CA TYR A 140 -5.26 -10.99 -10.34
C TYR A 140 -6.63 -11.65 -10.17
N PHE A 141 -7.71 -10.91 -10.45
CA PHE A 141 -9.07 -11.43 -10.39
C PHE A 141 -9.28 -12.56 -11.39
N ALA A 142 -8.80 -12.40 -12.65
CA ALA A 142 -8.89 -13.43 -13.68
C ALA A 142 -8.11 -14.71 -13.30
N GLN A 143 -6.94 -14.59 -12.66
CA GLN A 143 -6.19 -15.73 -12.11
C GLN A 143 -6.99 -16.45 -11.02
N GLY A 144 -7.73 -15.71 -10.19
CA GLY A 144 -8.69 -16.29 -9.25
C GLY A 144 -9.80 -17.07 -9.97
N LYS A 145 -10.36 -16.53 -11.06
CA LYS A 145 -11.37 -17.22 -11.90
C LYS A 145 -10.81 -18.50 -12.54
N LEU A 146 -9.54 -18.49 -13.02
CA LEU A 146 -8.87 -19.70 -13.49
C LEU A 146 -8.89 -20.80 -12.43
N MET A 147 -8.49 -20.47 -11.20
CA MET A 147 -8.47 -21.44 -10.11
C MET A 147 -9.86 -21.93 -9.69
N VAL A 148 -10.89 -21.11 -9.82
CA VAL A 148 -12.29 -21.51 -9.59
C VAL A 148 -12.75 -22.50 -10.68
N ALA A 149 -12.32 -22.27 -11.92
CA ALA A 149 -12.61 -23.15 -13.07
C ALA A 149 -11.77 -24.45 -13.09
N GLY A 150 -10.85 -24.63 -12.12
CA GLY A 150 -9.95 -25.79 -12.08
C GLY A 150 -8.82 -25.73 -13.12
N ILE A 151 -8.57 -24.55 -13.68
CA ILE A 151 -7.49 -24.31 -14.65
C ILE A 151 -6.25 -23.87 -13.88
N ASP A 152 -5.09 -24.48 -14.16
CA ASP A 152 -3.83 -24.13 -13.52
C ASP A 152 -3.27 -22.82 -14.08
N PRO A 153 -3.20 -21.74 -13.24
CA PRO A 153 -2.70 -20.44 -13.68
C PRO A 153 -1.19 -20.39 -13.93
N TYR A 154 -0.45 -21.43 -13.54
CA TYR A 154 0.99 -21.54 -13.86
C TYR A 154 1.26 -22.08 -15.28
N THR A 155 0.25 -22.61 -15.91
CA THR A 155 0.36 -23.17 -17.28
C THR A 155 -0.53 -22.45 -18.29
N ARG A 156 -1.54 -21.70 -17.81
CA ARG A 156 -2.52 -21.03 -18.65
C ARG A 156 -2.68 -19.56 -18.27
N GLY A 157 -2.75 -18.70 -19.26
CA GLY A 157 -3.03 -17.28 -19.11
C GLY A 157 -4.52 -16.97 -18.91
N SER A 158 -4.80 -15.72 -18.57
CA SER A 158 -6.15 -15.21 -18.30
C SER A 158 -7.12 -15.35 -19.47
N SER A 159 -6.62 -15.44 -20.71
CA SER A 159 -7.41 -15.70 -21.93
C SER A 159 -8.18 -17.02 -21.89
N SER A 160 -7.76 -17.95 -21.03
CA SER A 160 -8.45 -19.25 -20.87
C SER A 160 -9.78 -19.13 -20.10
N VAL A 161 -10.11 -17.94 -19.55
CA VAL A 161 -11.41 -17.68 -18.91
C VAL A 161 -12.29 -16.86 -19.86
N PRO A 162 -13.56 -17.27 -20.09
CA PRO A 162 -14.49 -16.47 -20.90
C PRO A 162 -14.65 -15.06 -20.32
N GLY A 163 -14.74 -14.06 -21.23
CA GLY A 163 -14.98 -12.67 -20.84
C GLY A 163 -13.77 -11.92 -20.27
N TRP A 164 -12.58 -12.51 -20.24
CA TRP A 164 -11.38 -11.92 -19.66
C TRP A 164 -11.09 -10.48 -20.12
N PHE A 165 -11.33 -10.18 -21.41
CA PHE A 165 -11.10 -8.84 -21.98
C PHE A 165 -12.13 -7.83 -21.45
N ASN A 166 -13.41 -8.21 -21.43
CA ASN A 166 -14.50 -7.38 -20.88
C ASN A 166 -14.33 -7.16 -19.38
N ASP A 167 -13.76 -8.14 -18.66
CA ASP A 167 -13.41 -8.03 -17.24
C ASP A 167 -12.29 -7.02 -16.98
N GLY A 168 -11.64 -6.49 -18.00
CA GLY A 168 -10.64 -5.44 -17.90
C GLY A 168 -9.18 -5.91 -17.85
N VAL A 169 -8.93 -7.22 -18.08
CA VAL A 169 -7.55 -7.76 -18.10
C VAL A 169 -6.75 -7.11 -19.25
N ASP A 170 -5.50 -6.77 -18.96
CA ASP A 170 -4.62 -6.23 -19.99
C ASP A 170 -4.24 -7.32 -20.99
N PRO A 171 -4.43 -7.08 -22.31
CA PRO A 171 -4.05 -8.02 -23.37
C PRO A 171 -2.59 -8.47 -23.30
N MET A 172 -1.68 -7.64 -22.77
CA MET A 172 -0.27 -7.99 -22.58
C MET A 172 -0.08 -9.23 -21.70
N TRP A 173 -0.97 -9.44 -20.73
CA TRP A 173 -0.91 -10.56 -19.78
C TRP A 173 -1.89 -11.69 -20.08
N ALA A 174 -2.65 -11.58 -21.17
CA ALA A 174 -3.72 -12.53 -21.48
C ALA A 174 -3.23 -13.98 -21.61
N GLU A 175 -2.12 -14.19 -22.31
CA GLU A 175 -1.54 -15.51 -22.55
C GLU A 175 -0.45 -15.89 -21.52
N ALA A 176 0.00 -14.93 -20.70
CA ALA A 176 1.10 -15.16 -19.78
C ALA A 176 0.66 -15.98 -18.56
N PRO A 177 1.39 -17.07 -18.21
CA PRO A 177 1.24 -17.74 -16.93
C PRO A 177 1.51 -16.78 -15.76
N THR A 178 0.90 -17.06 -14.60
CA THR A 178 1.08 -16.21 -13.43
C THR A 178 2.50 -16.28 -12.88
N PRO A 179 3.11 -15.13 -12.51
CA PRO A 179 4.37 -15.09 -11.78
C PRO A 179 4.18 -15.09 -10.26
N TYR A 180 2.92 -15.12 -9.76
CA TYR A 180 2.61 -14.95 -8.35
C TYR A 180 2.63 -16.27 -7.58
N GLY A 181 2.87 -16.16 -6.26
CA GLY A 181 2.93 -17.32 -5.39
C GLY A 181 1.55 -17.84 -4.98
N GLN A 182 1.55 -19.04 -4.42
CA GLN A 182 0.34 -19.80 -4.05
C GLN A 182 -0.57 -19.04 -3.09
N PHE A 183 0.00 -18.34 -2.11
CA PHE A 183 -0.81 -17.60 -1.12
C PHE A 183 -1.64 -16.51 -1.79
N TRP A 184 -1.03 -15.75 -2.73
CA TRP A 184 -1.79 -14.75 -3.49
C TRP A 184 -2.90 -15.39 -4.34
N LEU A 185 -2.61 -16.49 -5.02
CA LEU A 185 -3.59 -17.19 -5.85
C LEU A 185 -4.76 -17.75 -5.05
N LEU A 186 -4.52 -18.24 -3.83
CA LEU A 186 -5.60 -18.69 -2.94
C LEU A 186 -6.49 -17.52 -2.51
N LEU A 187 -5.91 -16.37 -2.19
CA LEU A 187 -6.68 -15.14 -1.90
C LEU A 187 -7.49 -14.71 -3.13
N ALA A 188 -6.88 -14.71 -4.31
CA ALA A 188 -7.54 -14.38 -5.57
C ALA A 188 -8.71 -15.33 -5.88
N LYS A 189 -8.53 -16.64 -5.65
CA LYS A 189 -9.59 -17.63 -5.76
C LYS A 189 -10.75 -17.31 -4.81
N GLY A 190 -10.45 -17.03 -3.53
CA GLY A 190 -11.45 -16.66 -2.54
C GLY A 190 -12.23 -15.41 -2.95
N VAL A 191 -11.54 -14.38 -3.45
CA VAL A 191 -12.20 -13.18 -3.98
C VAL A 191 -13.10 -13.50 -5.16
N ALA A 192 -12.63 -14.28 -6.14
CA ALA A 192 -13.43 -14.65 -7.31
C ALA A 192 -14.67 -15.48 -6.93
N GLN A 193 -14.55 -16.38 -5.96
CA GLN A 193 -15.69 -17.14 -5.43
C GLN A 193 -16.72 -16.24 -4.73
N PHE A 194 -16.25 -15.26 -3.96
CA PHE A 194 -17.12 -14.37 -3.19
C PHE A 194 -17.83 -13.33 -4.07
N THR A 195 -17.13 -12.75 -5.04
CA THR A 195 -17.67 -11.67 -5.89
C THR A 195 -18.36 -12.17 -7.16
N GLY A 196 -18.19 -13.47 -7.49
CA GLY A 196 -18.80 -14.07 -8.67
C GLY A 196 -18.36 -13.42 -9.98
N PRO A 197 -19.26 -13.14 -10.92
CA PRO A 197 -18.92 -12.60 -12.24
C PRO A 197 -18.74 -11.07 -12.27
N HIS A 198 -18.53 -10.43 -11.12
CA HIS A 198 -18.44 -8.96 -11.03
C HIS A 198 -17.00 -8.48 -10.90
N PRO A 199 -16.29 -8.18 -12.00
CA PRO A 199 -14.85 -7.89 -11.97
C PRO A 199 -14.51 -6.59 -11.21
N TYR A 200 -15.38 -5.57 -11.25
CA TYR A 200 -15.15 -4.35 -10.48
C TYR A 200 -15.25 -4.59 -8.97
N SER A 201 -16.24 -5.36 -8.53
CA SER A 201 -16.34 -5.80 -7.12
C SER A 201 -15.13 -6.65 -6.72
N GLY A 202 -14.66 -7.51 -7.64
CA GLY A 202 -13.42 -8.27 -7.47
C GLY A 202 -12.23 -7.34 -7.25
N ALA A 203 -12.07 -6.30 -8.08
CA ALA A 203 -11.00 -5.32 -7.94
C ALA A 203 -11.06 -4.57 -6.60
N LEU A 204 -12.26 -4.19 -6.12
CA LEU A 204 -12.43 -3.57 -4.81
C LEU A 204 -12.05 -4.52 -3.66
N MET A 205 -12.42 -5.79 -3.77
CA MET A 205 -12.04 -6.80 -2.77
C MET A 205 -10.54 -7.08 -2.77
N MET A 206 -9.90 -7.16 -3.95
CA MET A 206 -8.43 -7.24 -4.06
C MET A 206 -7.75 -6.04 -3.41
N ARG A 207 -8.33 -4.84 -3.56
CA ARG A 207 -7.82 -3.63 -2.90
C ARG A 207 -7.85 -3.73 -1.39
N LEU A 208 -8.84 -4.36 -0.79
CA LEU A 208 -8.84 -4.61 0.66
C LEU A 208 -7.64 -5.44 1.10
N LEU A 209 -7.23 -6.44 0.31
CA LEU A 209 -6.05 -7.24 0.59
C LEU A 209 -4.77 -6.40 0.51
N THR A 210 -4.65 -5.51 -0.50
CA THR A 210 -3.48 -4.64 -0.61
C THR A 210 -3.45 -3.59 0.50
N VAL A 211 -4.58 -3.05 0.90
CA VAL A 211 -4.69 -2.12 2.04
C VAL A 211 -4.36 -2.82 3.36
N ALA A 212 -4.71 -4.09 3.54
CA ALA A 212 -4.24 -4.86 4.69
C ALA A 212 -2.69 -4.91 4.73
N GLY A 213 -2.04 -5.03 3.57
CA GLY A 213 -0.58 -4.89 3.44
C GLY A 213 -0.07 -3.51 3.86
N VAL A 214 -0.74 -2.42 3.43
CA VAL A 214 -0.39 -1.05 3.84
C VAL A 214 -0.55 -0.86 5.35
N VAL A 215 -1.61 -1.41 5.96
CA VAL A 215 -1.83 -1.38 7.41
C VAL A 215 -0.73 -2.12 8.16
N MET A 216 -0.35 -3.32 7.69
CA MET A 216 0.78 -4.07 8.25
C MET A 216 2.09 -3.29 8.14
N LEU A 217 2.34 -2.66 6.99
CA LEU A 217 3.51 -1.81 6.76
C LEU A 217 3.53 -0.62 7.72
N ALA A 218 2.37 0.07 7.87
CA ALA A 218 2.24 1.21 8.79
C ALA A 218 2.42 0.83 10.25
N TRP A 219 2.07 -0.39 10.62
CA TRP A 219 2.30 -0.93 11.96
C TRP A 219 3.78 -1.33 12.18
N ALA A 220 4.41 -1.92 11.16
CA ALA A 220 5.74 -2.51 11.28
C ALA A 220 6.87 -1.47 11.17
N ILE A 221 6.78 -0.53 10.21
CA ILE A 221 7.85 0.42 9.92
C ILE A 221 8.25 1.27 11.14
N PRO A 222 7.33 1.83 11.94
CA PRO A 222 7.70 2.56 13.15
C PRO A 222 8.46 1.72 14.18
N LYS A 223 8.11 0.43 14.31
CA LYS A 223 8.76 -0.51 15.23
C LYS A 223 10.19 -0.82 14.77
N ILE A 224 10.37 -1.15 13.50
CA ILE A 224 11.70 -1.39 12.91
C ILE A 224 12.58 -0.14 13.06
N ALA A 225 12.03 1.04 12.76
CA ALA A 225 12.74 2.31 12.90
C ALA A 225 13.18 2.59 14.34
N PHE A 226 12.32 2.30 15.32
CA PHE A 226 12.65 2.45 16.74
C PHE A 226 13.85 1.59 17.14
N HIS A 227 13.91 0.33 16.71
CA HIS A 227 15.05 -0.55 16.96
C HIS A 227 16.34 -0.06 16.25
N GLY A 228 16.21 0.61 15.11
CA GLY A 228 17.30 1.23 14.38
C GLY A 228 17.70 2.64 14.88
N GLY A 229 17.12 3.13 15.98
CA GLY A 229 17.40 4.48 16.53
C GLY A 229 16.82 5.62 15.68
N ILE A 230 15.90 5.33 14.77
CA ILE A 230 15.23 6.31 13.90
C ILE A 230 13.87 6.68 14.53
N ALA A 231 13.52 7.96 14.49
CA ALA A 231 12.22 8.40 14.99
C ALA A 231 11.06 7.71 14.24
N PRO A 232 10.17 7.00 14.94
CA PRO A 232 9.06 6.24 14.33
C PRO A 232 8.15 7.07 13.42
N SER A 233 7.88 8.33 13.79
CA SER A 233 7.08 9.26 12.99
C SER A 233 7.73 9.58 11.64
N LYS A 234 9.06 9.78 11.61
CA LYS A 234 9.79 10.02 10.35
C LYS A 234 9.71 8.83 9.41
N ALA A 235 9.86 7.63 9.95
CA ALA A 235 9.79 6.41 9.18
C ALA A 235 8.37 6.16 8.63
N LEU A 236 7.35 6.39 9.44
CA LEU A 236 5.94 6.25 9.03
C LEU A 236 5.59 7.28 7.95
N TRP A 237 5.97 8.55 8.14
CA TRP A 237 5.75 9.60 7.15
C TRP A 237 6.42 9.27 5.81
N LEU A 238 7.72 8.94 5.82
CA LEU A 238 8.49 8.71 4.60
C LEU A 238 8.11 7.41 3.90
N GLY A 239 7.95 6.32 4.67
CA GLY A 239 7.79 4.97 4.13
C GLY A 239 6.37 4.59 3.78
N VAL A 240 5.35 5.18 4.42
CA VAL A 240 3.97 4.73 4.27
C VAL A 240 3.01 5.83 3.83
N LEU A 241 3.10 7.05 4.40
CA LEU A 241 2.29 8.17 3.95
C LEU A 241 2.76 8.76 2.61
N ASN A 242 3.81 8.21 2.03
CA ASN A 242 4.34 8.63 0.75
C ASN A 242 3.25 8.55 -0.34
N PRO A 243 3.01 9.61 -1.13
CA PRO A 243 2.03 9.60 -2.22
C PRO A 243 2.19 8.43 -3.19
N LEU A 244 3.42 7.97 -3.47
CA LEU A 244 3.64 6.80 -4.34
C LEU A 244 3.06 5.51 -3.73
N VAL A 245 3.19 5.32 -2.42
CA VAL A 245 2.57 4.17 -1.72
C VAL A 245 1.06 4.23 -1.86
N LEU A 246 0.43 5.40 -1.63
CA LEU A 246 -1.01 5.56 -1.74
C LEU A 246 -1.50 5.35 -3.18
N MET A 247 -0.78 5.89 -4.16
CA MET A 247 -1.15 5.79 -5.57
C MET A 247 -1.00 4.36 -6.11
N HIS A 248 0.10 3.68 -5.80
CA HIS A 248 0.35 2.33 -6.33
C HIS A 248 -0.32 1.23 -5.49
N PHE A 249 -0.21 1.30 -4.16
CA PHE A 249 -0.69 0.22 -3.30
C PHE A 249 -2.19 0.32 -3.01
N VAL A 250 -2.73 1.54 -2.90
CA VAL A 250 -4.16 1.73 -2.64
C VAL A 250 -4.93 1.98 -3.94
N ALA A 251 -4.63 3.04 -4.69
CA ALA A 251 -5.36 3.36 -5.92
C ALA A 251 -5.14 2.33 -7.04
N GLY A 252 -3.89 1.86 -7.23
CA GLY A 252 -3.52 0.82 -8.19
C GLY A 252 -3.81 -0.60 -7.72
N ALA A 253 -4.03 -0.82 -6.43
CA ALA A 253 -4.27 -2.13 -5.81
C ALA A 253 -3.20 -3.18 -6.15
N HIS A 254 -1.90 -2.78 -6.17
CA HIS A 254 -0.81 -3.72 -6.47
C HIS A 254 -0.54 -4.66 -5.30
N ASN A 255 -0.42 -5.95 -5.59
CA ASN A 255 -0.19 -7.00 -4.60
C ASN A 255 1.16 -6.90 -3.87
N ASP A 256 2.09 -6.12 -4.40
CA ASP A 256 3.35 -5.76 -3.73
C ASP A 256 3.10 -5.20 -2.32
N ALA A 257 2.00 -4.48 -2.11
CA ALA A 257 1.62 -3.97 -0.79
C ALA A 257 1.48 -5.08 0.25
N LEU A 258 0.81 -6.18 -0.11
CA LEU A 258 0.64 -7.32 0.79
C LEU A 258 1.99 -8.02 1.03
N MET A 259 2.79 -8.21 -0.03
CA MET A 259 4.13 -8.78 0.08
C MET A 259 5.02 -7.98 1.05
N VAL A 260 5.19 -6.67 0.80
CA VAL A 260 6.08 -5.86 1.64
C VAL A 260 5.52 -5.63 3.04
N GLY A 261 4.20 -5.59 3.19
CA GLY A 261 3.53 -5.53 4.49
C GLY A 261 3.82 -6.76 5.36
N LEU A 262 3.70 -7.97 4.78
CA LEU A 262 4.03 -9.23 5.45
C LEU A 262 5.52 -9.31 5.80
N ILE A 263 6.40 -8.91 4.88
CA ILE A 263 7.85 -8.89 5.12
C ILE A 263 8.18 -7.93 6.27
N ALA A 264 7.69 -6.69 6.22
CA ALA A 264 7.95 -5.71 7.27
C ALA A 264 7.38 -6.17 8.62
N ALA A 265 6.17 -6.74 8.64
CA ALA A 265 5.59 -7.33 9.84
C ALA A 265 6.47 -8.47 10.37
N GLY A 266 7.01 -9.32 9.48
CA GLY A 266 7.93 -10.39 9.86
C GLY A 266 9.20 -9.87 10.52
N PHE A 267 9.82 -8.81 9.99
CA PHE A 267 10.95 -8.15 10.62
C PHE A 267 10.60 -7.55 11.99
N ALA A 268 9.46 -6.85 12.07
CA ALA A 268 9.03 -6.21 13.32
C ALA A 268 8.84 -7.23 14.45
N VAL A 269 8.14 -8.35 14.19
CA VAL A 269 7.92 -9.37 15.22
C VAL A 269 9.20 -10.13 15.58
N THR A 270 10.13 -10.30 14.63
CA THR A 270 11.46 -10.90 14.91
C THR A 270 12.24 -10.03 15.88
N LEU A 271 12.26 -8.72 15.67
CA LEU A 271 12.88 -7.76 16.57
C LEU A 271 12.21 -7.74 17.96
N GLU A 272 10.93 -8.10 18.03
CA GLU A 272 10.17 -8.28 19.28
C GLU A 272 10.30 -9.70 19.88
N ARG A 273 11.34 -10.45 19.49
CA ARG A 273 11.64 -11.79 20.01
C ARG A 273 10.67 -12.91 19.61
N LEU A 274 9.99 -12.76 18.47
CA LEU A 274 9.11 -13.78 17.89
C LEU A 274 9.63 -14.25 16.52
N PRO A 275 10.85 -14.82 16.42
CA PRO A 275 11.51 -15.11 15.15
C PRO A 275 10.76 -16.16 14.30
N ILE A 276 10.15 -17.18 14.92
CA ILE A 276 9.36 -18.17 14.21
C ILE A 276 8.19 -17.53 13.47
N LEU A 277 7.46 -16.62 14.13
CA LEU A 277 6.39 -15.86 13.50
C LEU A 277 6.95 -14.96 12.37
N GLY A 278 8.14 -14.38 12.59
CA GLY A 278 8.84 -13.58 11.59
C GLY A 278 9.12 -14.37 10.31
N VAL A 279 9.68 -15.56 10.44
CA VAL A 279 9.93 -16.47 9.30
C VAL A 279 8.63 -16.83 8.59
N VAL A 280 7.56 -17.16 9.33
CA VAL A 280 6.25 -17.48 8.75
C VAL A 280 5.71 -16.30 7.94
N LEU A 281 5.73 -15.08 8.47
CA LEU A 281 5.22 -13.89 7.78
C LEU A 281 6.03 -13.57 6.53
N VAL A 282 7.37 -13.65 6.59
CA VAL A 282 8.21 -13.41 5.42
C VAL A 282 8.00 -14.50 4.36
N THR A 283 7.82 -15.77 4.76
CA THR A 283 7.49 -16.87 3.84
C THR A 283 6.14 -16.63 3.16
N LEU A 284 5.12 -16.16 3.90
CA LEU A 284 3.84 -15.77 3.32
C LEU A 284 4.01 -14.60 2.34
N GLY A 285 4.84 -13.59 2.67
CA GLY A 285 5.19 -12.51 1.73
C GLY A 285 5.81 -13.04 0.44
N GLY A 286 6.77 -13.96 0.54
CA GLY A 286 7.34 -14.67 -0.61
C GLY A 286 6.33 -15.55 -1.36
N SER A 287 5.29 -16.02 -0.67
CA SER A 287 4.18 -16.75 -1.28
C SER A 287 3.11 -15.83 -1.90
N VAL A 288 3.21 -14.52 -1.72
CA VAL A 288 2.52 -13.52 -2.56
C VAL A 288 3.31 -13.33 -3.86
N LYS A 289 4.62 -13.05 -3.73
CA LYS A 289 5.52 -12.81 -4.86
C LYS A 289 6.90 -13.39 -4.54
N PRO A 290 7.43 -14.32 -5.34
CA PRO A 290 8.64 -15.11 -5.00
C PRO A 290 9.87 -14.27 -4.63
N ILE A 291 9.99 -13.06 -5.19
CA ILE A 291 11.09 -12.13 -4.85
C ILE A 291 11.12 -11.80 -3.33
N GLY A 292 9.99 -11.90 -2.63
CA GLY A 292 9.92 -11.68 -1.18
C GLY A 292 10.76 -12.67 -0.35
N LEU A 293 11.07 -13.86 -0.89
CA LEU A 293 11.91 -14.85 -0.21
C LEU A 293 13.34 -14.37 0.03
N VAL A 294 13.80 -13.38 -0.74
CA VAL A 294 15.12 -12.74 -0.54
C VAL A 294 15.25 -12.14 0.87
N ALA A 295 14.14 -11.84 1.54
CA ALA A 295 14.14 -11.30 2.90
C ALA A 295 14.40 -12.37 3.99
N LEU A 296 14.22 -13.68 3.72
CA LEU A 296 14.38 -14.74 4.71
C LEU A 296 15.77 -14.81 5.37
N PRO A 297 16.90 -14.73 4.63
CA PRO A 297 18.22 -14.76 5.26
C PRO A 297 18.41 -13.65 6.29
N PHE A 298 17.85 -12.48 6.04
CA PHE A 298 17.97 -11.34 6.96
C PHE A 298 17.15 -11.54 8.24
N VAL A 299 15.99 -12.17 8.17
CA VAL A 299 15.24 -12.58 9.37
C VAL A 299 16.02 -13.61 10.16
N GLY A 300 16.68 -14.57 9.48
CA GLY A 300 17.54 -15.54 10.12
C GLY A 300 18.75 -14.94 10.85
N LEU A 301 19.31 -13.84 10.32
CA LEU A 301 20.40 -13.09 10.96
C LEU A 301 19.95 -12.33 12.23
N LEU A 302 18.66 -12.00 12.34
CA LEU A 302 18.08 -11.30 13.49
C LEU A 302 17.58 -12.29 14.57
N TRP A 303 17.55 -13.58 14.27
CA TRP A 303 17.15 -14.63 15.22
C TRP A 303 18.28 -14.93 16.21
#